data_be398d3f0e41e3cb580078ed22606e2e
#
_entry.id   be398d3f0e41e3cb580078ed22606e2e
#
_cell.length_a   1.000
_cell.length_b   1.000
_cell.length_c   1.000
_cell.angle_alpha   90.00
_cell.angle_beta   90.00
_cell.angle_gamma   90.00
#
_symmetry.space_group_name_H-M   'P 1'
#
loop_
_entity.id
_entity.type
_entity.pdbx_description
1 polymer ?
#
loop_
_entity_poly.entity_id
_entity_poly.type
_entity_poly.pdbx_seq_one_letter_code
_entity_poly.pdbx_strand_id
1 'polypeptide(L)'
;GLPTKTEQSDLNQALYGRNGESPIPVIAAATPGDCFFAAYEACRIALKYMTPVMYLSDGYLANGSEPWMIPDVEELEPIEVNFADQPNADGDYLPYLRNEATLSRPWAIPGTAGLEHRIGGIEKAENTGHVSYDPENHHRMVELRQEKVNRIQNEIPETDVFGESHGDLLVLSWGGTYGSCRSAAETLQDE
;
A
#
# COMPACT_ATOMS: atom_id res chain seq x y z
N GLY A 1 17.74 13.41 26.69
CA GLY A 1 16.81 13.69 25.61
C GLY A 1 16.04 12.45 25.19
N LEU A 2 14.96 12.61 24.51
CA LEU A 2 14.22 11.49 23.95
C LEU A 2 14.99 10.89 22.76
N PRO A 3 15.04 9.58 22.62
CA PRO A 3 15.76 8.93 21.52
C PRO A 3 14.96 8.93 20.21
N THR A 4 13.95 9.78 20.10
CA THR A 4 13.06 9.89 18.95
C THR A 4 13.32 11.21 18.21
N LYS A 5 13.15 11.17 16.90
CA LYS A 5 13.18 12.35 16.06
C LYS A 5 11.79 12.99 15.99
N THR A 6 11.75 14.30 15.87
CA THR A 6 10.51 15.09 15.81
C THR A 6 10.13 15.48 14.39
N GLU A 7 10.95 15.18 13.41
CA GLU A 7 10.70 15.44 11.99
C GLU A 7 10.05 14.23 11.29
N GLN A 8 9.43 14.45 10.13
CA GLN A 8 8.78 13.45 9.29
C GLN A 8 9.79 12.63 8.44
N SER A 9 10.94 12.31 9.02
CA SER A 9 12.03 11.61 8.30
C SER A 9 11.63 10.20 7.88
N ASP A 10 10.83 9.50 8.67
CA ASP A 10 10.40 8.13 8.36
C ASP A 10 9.45 8.09 7.16
N LEU A 11 8.52 9.06 7.06
CA LEU A 11 7.65 9.18 5.89
C LEU A 11 8.46 9.46 4.62
N ASN A 12 9.38 10.41 4.67
CA ASN A 12 10.25 10.72 3.53
C ASN A 12 11.14 9.53 3.16
N GLN A 13 11.65 8.79 4.14
CA GLN A 13 12.42 7.59 3.90
C GLN A 13 11.55 6.49 3.26
N ALA A 14 10.31 6.30 3.74
CA ALA A 14 9.38 5.34 3.16
C ALA A 14 9.03 5.69 1.71
N LEU A 15 8.80 6.95 1.39
CA LEU A 15 8.43 7.39 0.04
C LEU A 15 9.62 7.45 -0.92
N TYR A 16 10.79 7.95 -0.48
CA TYR A 16 11.90 8.35 -1.36
C TYR A 16 13.26 7.75 -0.98
N GLY A 17 13.35 7.03 0.11
CA GLY A 17 14.64 6.58 0.71
C GLY A 17 15.25 5.33 0.08
N ARG A 18 14.95 5.00 -1.18
CA ARG A 18 15.52 3.87 -1.91
C ARG A 18 16.47 4.32 -3.01
N ASN A 19 17.24 3.38 -3.57
CA ASN A 19 18.27 3.65 -4.57
C ASN A 19 17.70 3.80 -6.00
N GLY A 20 16.73 4.65 -6.19
CA GLY A 20 16.06 4.87 -7.48
C GLY A 20 14.56 4.99 -7.32
N GLU A 21 13.84 5.02 -8.46
CA GLU A 21 12.39 4.98 -8.44
C GLU A 21 11.91 3.65 -7.84
N SER A 22 11.00 3.73 -6.93
CA SER A 22 10.42 2.56 -6.28
C SER A 22 9.11 2.97 -5.59
N PRO A 23 8.06 3.22 -6.36
CA PRO A 23 6.77 3.63 -5.82
C PRO A 23 6.22 2.54 -4.90
N ILE A 24 5.68 2.95 -3.77
CA ILE A 24 5.20 2.07 -2.72
C ILE A 24 4.05 2.74 -1.97
N PRO A 25 2.96 2.01 -1.66
CA PRO A 25 1.96 2.50 -0.74
C PRO A 25 2.52 2.65 0.66
N VAL A 26 2.13 3.73 1.34
CA VAL A 26 2.49 4.00 2.73
C VAL A 26 1.21 4.22 3.52
N ILE A 27 1.02 3.46 4.58
CA ILE A 27 -0.16 3.50 5.45
C ILE A 27 0.29 3.85 6.87
N ALA A 28 -0.50 4.66 7.56
CA ALA A 28 -0.30 4.95 8.97
C ALA A 28 -1.62 4.84 9.73
N ALA A 29 -1.56 4.32 10.94
CA ALA A 29 -2.69 4.28 11.86
C ALA A 29 -2.94 5.65 12.50
N ALA A 30 -4.19 5.97 12.79
CA ALA A 30 -4.61 7.20 13.45
C ALA A 30 -4.78 7.05 14.97
N THR A 31 -5.16 5.85 15.44
CA THR A 31 -5.37 5.52 16.86
C THR A 31 -4.76 4.16 17.20
N PRO A 32 -4.60 3.82 18.50
CA PRO A 32 -4.15 2.48 18.89
C PRO A 32 -5.02 1.34 18.33
N GLY A 33 -6.34 1.49 18.34
CA GLY A 33 -7.26 0.50 17.78
C GLY A 33 -7.20 0.41 16.26
N ASP A 34 -6.97 1.53 15.59
CA ASP A 34 -6.80 1.58 14.14
C ASP A 34 -5.54 0.84 13.65
N CYS A 35 -4.58 0.61 14.54
CA CYS A 35 -3.37 -0.17 14.20
C CYS A 35 -3.69 -1.56 13.64
N PHE A 36 -4.75 -2.21 14.12
CA PHE A 36 -5.18 -3.50 13.61
C PHE A 36 -5.70 -3.39 12.17
N PHE A 37 -6.59 -2.44 11.92
CA PHE A 37 -7.20 -2.27 10.60
C PHE A 37 -6.20 -1.77 9.56
N ALA A 38 -5.31 -0.86 9.92
CA ALA A 38 -4.24 -0.38 9.04
C ALA A 38 -3.26 -1.52 8.66
N ALA A 39 -2.92 -2.40 9.60
CA ALA A 39 -2.09 -3.58 9.30
C ALA A 39 -2.82 -4.58 8.40
N TYR A 40 -4.12 -4.81 8.64
CA TYR A 40 -4.96 -5.68 7.82
C TYR A 40 -5.04 -5.15 6.37
N GLU A 41 -5.31 -3.86 6.20
CA GLU A 41 -5.36 -3.20 4.91
C GLU A 41 -4.00 -3.24 4.18
N ALA A 42 -2.89 -3.05 4.91
CA ALA A 42 -1.55 -3.20 4.34
C ALA A 42 -1.33 -4.61 3.76
N CYS A 43 -1.79 -5.66 4.46
CA CYS A 43 -1.73 -7.04 3.97
C CYS A 43 -2.64 -7.24 2.74
N ARG A 44 -3.86 -6.71 2.77
CA ARG A 44 -4.81 -6.78 1.65
C ARG A 44 -4.20 -6.17 0.38
N ILE A 45 -3.68 -4.96 0.47
CA ILE A 45 -3.05 -4.27 -0.67
C ILE A 45 -1.82 -5.04 -1.13
N ALA A 46 -0.96 -5.47 -0.22
CA ALA A 46 0.29 -6.17 -0.59
C ALA A 46 0.02 -7.45 -1.37
N LEU A 47 -0.98 -8.23 -0.98
CA LEU A 47 -1.33 -9.50 -1.63
C LEU A 47 -2.08 -9.27 -2.95
N LYS A 48 -3.05 -8.38 -2.98
CA LYS A 48 -3.83 -8.07 -4.17
C LYS A 48 -3.00 -7.46 -5.30
N TYR A 49 -2.16 -6.49 -4.96
CA TYR A 49 -1.36 -5.75 -5.95
C TYR A 49 0.05 -6.32 -6.17
N MET A 50 0.42 -7.38 -5.44
CA MET A 50 1.77 -7.95 -5.47
C MET A 50 2.83 -6.83 -5.38
N THR A 51 2.74 -6.05 -4.30
CA THR A 51 3.65 -4.93 -4.02
C THR A 51 3.92 -4.86 -2.52
N PRO A 52 5.13 -4.51 -2.08
CA PRO A 52 5.32 -4.23 -0.67
C PRO A 52 4.50 -3.01 -0.26
N VAL A 53 4.08 -2.97 0.99
CA VAL A 53 3.42 -1.82 1.62
C VAL A 53 4.21 -1.42 2.85
N MET A 54 4.51 -0.14 3.01
CA MET A 54 5.10 0.37 4.24
C MET A 54 3.99 0.74 5.21
N TYR A 55 3.96 0.05 6.33
CA TYR A 55 3.10 0.42 7.45
C TYR A 55 3.93 1.17 8.49
N LEU A 56 3.61 2.45 8.69
CA LEU A 56 4.26 3.29 9.67
C LEU A 56 3.44 3.30 10.96
N SER A 57 3.96 2.65 11.98
CA SER A 57 3.47 2.74 13.34
C SER A 57 4.09 3.95 14.03
N ASP A 58 3.38 4.51 15.00
CA ASP A 58 3.79 5.68 15.77
C ASP A 58 4.09 5.26 17.21
N GLY A 59 5.22 5.70 17.76
CA GLY A 59 5.58 5.41 19.15
C GLY A 59 4.55 5.95 20.17
N TYR A 60 3.85 7.03 19.85
CA TYR A 60 2.75 7.55 20.67
C TYR A 60 1.56 6.57 20.69
N LEU A 61 1.16 6.05 19.54
CA LEU A 61 0.10 5.05 19.43
C LEU A 61 0.48 3.72 20.08
N ALA A 62 1.73 3.28 19.90
CA ALA A 62 2.24 2.03 20.45
C ALA A 62 2.33 2.03 21.98
N ASN A 63 2.47 3.19 22.62
CA ASN A 63 2.48 3.37 24.06
C ASN A 63 1.14 3.91 24.61
N GLY A 64 0.21 4.23 23.72
CA GLY A 64 -1.15 4.66 24.07
C GLY A 64 -2.06 3.48 24.40
N SER A 65 -3.23 3.79 24.91
CA SER A 65 -4.31 2.83 25.13
C SER A 65 -5.66 3.49 24.92
N GLU A 66 -6.60 2.73 24.39
CA GLU A 66 -7.99 3.15 24.25
C GLU A 66 -8.93 1.96 24.45
N PRO A 67 -10.19 2.18 24.81
CA PRO A 67 -11.20 1.13 24.77
C PRO A 67 -11.34 0.62 23.33
N TRP A 68 -11.16 -0.68 23.13
CA TRP A 68 -11.23 -1.28 21.82
C TRP A 68 -11.98 -2.61 21.87
N MET A 69 -12.94 -2.78 20.97
CA MET A 69 -13.64 -4.05 20.82
C MET A 69 -12.87 -4.91 19.80
N ILE A 70 -12.55 -6.13 20.19
CA ILE A 70 -11.95 -7.10 19.26
C ILE A 70 -12.93 -7.31 18.10
N PRO A 71 -12.53 -7.06 16.87
CA PRO A 71 -13.41 -7.23 15.70
C PRO A 71 -13.77 -8.70 15.53
N ASP A 72 -14.99 -8.94 15.03
CA ASP A 72 -15.36 -10.27 14.58
C ASP A 72 -14.58 -10.59 13.29
N VAL A 73 -13.83 -11.67 13.30
CA VAL A 73 -13.02 -12.08 12.15
C VAL A 73 -13.89 -12.41 10.93
N GLU A 74 -15.13 -12.87 11.16
CA GLU A 74 -16.07 -13.19 10.08
C GLU A 74 -16.66 -11.95 9.40
N GLU A 75 -16.59 -10.78 10.06
CA GLU A 75 -17.03 -9.50 9.50
C GLU A 75 -15.92 -8.78 8.70
N LEU A 76 -14.67 -9.26 8.79
CA LEU A 76 -13.58 -8.69 8.00
C LEU A 76 -13.70 -9.12 6.54
N GLU A 77 -13.48 -8.19 5.61
CA GLU A 77 -13.41 -8.53 4.20
C GLU A 77 -12.28 -9.53 3.95
N PRO A 78 -12.54 -10.65 3.27
CA PRO A 78 -11.50 -11.65 3.00
C PRO A 78 -10.34 -11.04 2.22
N ILE A 79 -9.11 -11.39 2.60
CA ILE A 79 -7.93 -11.04 1.81
C ILE A 79 -7.85 -12.01 0.64
N GLU A 80 -8.24 -11.54 -0.53
CA GLU A 80 -8.17 -12.32 -1.77
C GLU A 80 -6.75 -12.33 -2.33
N VAL A 81 -6.27 -13.53 -2.67
CA VAL A 81 -5.00 -13.73 -3.35
C VAL A 81 -5.26 -14.36 -4.71
N ASN A 82 -4.84 -13.67 -5.76
CA ASN A 82 -5.02 -14.15 -7.13
C ASN A 82 -3.94 -15.19 -7.47
N PHE A 83 -4.21 -16.46 -7.15
CA PHE A 83 -3.33 -17.56 -7.52
C PHE A 83 -3.61 -18.02 -8.96
N ALA A 84 -2.53 -18.16 -9.76
CA ALA A 84 -2.61 -18.81 -11.06
C ALA A 84 -2.67 -20.33 -10.87
N ASP A 85 -3.63 -20.96 -11.51
CA ASP A 85 -3.83 -22.42 -11.53
C ASP A 85 -3.60 -23.06 -12.90
N GLN A 86 -3.44 -22.23 -13.94
CA GLN A 86 -3.23 -22.64 -15.33
C GLN A 86 -2.37 -21.61 -16.10
N PRO A 87 -1.78 -21.99 -17.24
CA PRO A 87 -1.12 -21.05 -18.14
C PRO A 87 -2.02 -19.86 -18.52
N ASN A 88 -1.42 -18.69 -18.68
CA ASN A 88 -2.13 -17.44 -18.95
C ASN A 88 -1.93 -16.89 -20.38
N ALA A 89 -1.19 -17.61 -21.25
CA ALA A 89 -0.97 -17.24 -22.64
C ALA A 89 -0.69 -18.49 -23.50
N ASP A 90 -1.57 -18.85 -24.42
CA ASP A 90 -1.42 -19.90 -25.46
C ASP A 90 -0.62 -21.15 -25.06
N GLY A 91 -0.84 -21.64 -23.84
CA GLY A 91 -0.13 -22.80 -23.29
C GLY A 91 1.12 -22.47 -22.46
N ASP A 92 1.57 -21.22 -22.44
CA ASP A 92 2.70 -20.75 -21.66
C ASP A 92 2.24 -19.96 -20.43
N TYR A 93 3.08 -19.91 -19.40
CA TYR A 93 2.89 -19.04 -18.26
C TYR A 93 3.83 -17.82 -18.34
N LEU A 94 3.22 -16.65 -18.47
CA LEU A 94 3.92 -15.35 -18.50
C LEU A 94 3.85 -14.70 -17.13
N PRO A 95 4.91 -14.75 -16.31
CA PRO A 95 4.87 -14.31 -14.92
C PRO A 95 4.75 -12.79 -14.76
N TYR A 96 4.94 -12.01 -15.83
CA TYR A 96 4.81 -10.56 -15.85
C TYR A 96 3.59 -10.06 -16.64
N LEU A 97 2.75 -10.97 -17.13
CA LEU A 97 1.46 -10.60 -17.71
C LEU A 97 0.54 -10.06 -16.60
N ARG A 98 0.20 -8.80 -16.70
CA ARG A 98 -0.54 -8.07 -15.68
C ARG A 98 -2.04 -8.10 -15.93
N ASN A 99 -2.79 -8.06 -14.85
CA ASN A 99 -4.22 -7.77 -14.91
C ASN A 99 -4.44 -6.33 -15.43
N GLU A 100 -5.37 -6.15 -16.36
CA GLU A 100 -5.60 -4.84 -16.99
C GLU A 100 -6.15 -3.78 -16.04
N ALA A 101 -6.92 -4.17 -15.02
CA ALA A 101 -7.52 -3.24 -14.07
C ALA A 101 -6.52 -2.82 -12.96
N THR A 102 -5.83 -3.78 -12.37
CA THR A 102 -4.98 -3.56 -11.18
C THR A 102 -3.50 -3.42 -11.50
N LEU A 103 -3.07 -3.83 -12.69
CA LEU A 103 -1.66 -4.00 -13.07
C LEU A 103 -0.88 -4.95 -12.15
N SER A 104 -1.58 -5.73 -11.33
CA SER A 104 -0.97 -6.79 -10.54
C SER A 104 -0.72 -8.03 -11.40
N ARG A 105 0.21 -8.84 -10.94
CA ARG A 105 0.52 -10.14 -11.54
C ARG A 105 -0.12 -11.24 -10.70
N PRO A 106 -0.49 -12.38 -11.29
CA PRO A 106 -0.98 -13.51 -10.50
C PRO A 106 0.18 -14.14 -9.70
N TRP A 107 -0.17 -14.71 -8.54
CA TRP A 107 0.75 -15.49 -7.73
C TRP A 107 0.81 -16.92 -8.26
N ALA A 108 2.00 -17.39 -8.62
CA ALA A 108 2.20 -18.80 -8.98
C ALA A 108 2.70 -19.57 -7.76
N ILE A 109 1.98 -20.60 -7.37
CA ILE A 109 2.42 -21.50 -6.30
C ILE A 109 3.53 -22.38 -6.83
N PRO A 110 4.73 -22.39 -6.19
CA PRO A 110 5.83 -23.27 -6.64
C PRO A 110 5.41 -24.74 -6.71
N GLY A 111 5.72 -25.41 -7.81
CA GLY A 111 5.36 -26.80 -8.05
C GLY A 111 4.03 -27.02 -8.77
N THR A 112 3.29 -25.97 -9.11
CA THR A 112 2.10 -26.08 -9.96
C THR A 112 2.53 -26.42 -11.38
N ALA A 113 2.07 -27.57 -11.89
CA ALA A 113 2.41 -28.04 -13.22
C ALA A 113 1.92 -27.07 -14.32
N GLY A 114 2.76 -26.79 -15.31
CA GLY A 114 2.48 -25.85 -16.39
C GLY A 114 2.70 -24.39 -16.04
N LEU A 115 3.13 -24.08 -14.80
CA LEU A 115 3.49 -22.73 -14.38
C LEU A 115 5.00 -22.56 -14.14
N GLU A 116 5.80 -23.49 -14.63
CA GLU A 116 7.25 -23.41 -14.55
C GLU A 116 7.75 -22.20 -15.34
N HIS A 117 8.45 -21.31 -14.66
CA HIS A 117 8.91 -20.07 -15.27
C HIS A 117 10.22 -19.58 -14.66
N ARG A 118 10.85 -18.66 -15.35
CA ARG A 118 12.04 -17.95 -14.88
C ARG A 118 11.75 -16.47 -14.78
N ILE A 119 12.20 -15.86 -13.67
CA ILE A 119 12.22 -14.41 -13.50
C ILE A 119 13.67 -13.94 -13.51
N GLY A 120 14.00 -12.96 -14.37
CA GLY A 120 15.34 -12.38 -14.43
C GLY A 120 15.72 -11.62 -13.15
N GLY A 121 17.01 -11.59 -12.84
CA GLY A 121 17.54 -10.93 -11.63
C GLY A 121 17.70 -9.41 -11.71
N ILE A 122 17.66 -8.83 -12.93
CA ILE A 122 17.79 -7.40 -13.21
C ILE A 122 16.53 -6.89 -13.89
N GLU A 123 16.57 -5.87 -14.75
CA GLU A 123 15.38 -5.41 -15.48
C GLU A 123 14.71 -6.54 -16.24
N LYS A 124 13.38 -6.62 -16.15
CA LYS A 124 12.57 -7.68 -16.73
C LYS A 124 11.87 -7.18 -18.00
N ALA A 125 11.79 -8.04 -18.99
CA ALA A 125 10.93 -7.80 -20.14
C ALA A 125 9.45 -7.83 -19.70
N GLU A 126 8.67 -6.90 -20.21
CA GLU A 126 7.21 -6.89 -20.02
C GLU A 126 6.63 -8.25 -20.44
N ASN A 127 5.68 -8.77 -19.68
CA ASN A 127 4.99 -10.04 -19.81
C ASN A 127 5.83 -11.28 -19.51
N THR A 128 7.01 -11.46 -20.09
CA THR A 128 7.80 -12.69 -19.92
C THR A 128 8.62 -12.75 -18.64
N GLY A 129 9.01 -11.61 -18.10
CA GLY A 129 9.90 -11.54 -16.93
C GLY A 129 11.36 -11.94 -17.20
N HIS A 130 11.75 -12.16 -18.46
CA HIS A 130 13.13 -12.41 -18.85
C HIS A 130 13.98 -11.15 -18.68
N VAL A 131 15.31 -11.31 -18.56
CA VAL A 131 16.23 -10.16 -18.53
C VAL A 131 16.09 -9.34 -19.81
N SER A 132 15.98 -8.03 -19.67
CA SER A 132 15.91 -7.09 -20.77
C SER A 132 16.94 -5.97 -20.61
N TYR A 133 17.60 -5.62 -21.71
CA TYR A 133 18.51 -4.47 -21.81
C TYR A 133 17.92 -3.38 -22.73
N ASP A 134 16.67 -3.55 -23.16
CA ASP A 134 15.97 -2.61 -24.02
C ASP A 134 15.56 -1.37 -23.21
N PRO A 135 16.01 -0.16 -23.60
CA PRO A 135 15.67 1.07 -22.90
C PRO A 135 14.18 1.42 -22.96
N GLU A 136 13.47 1.09 -24.05
CA GLU A 136 12.03 1.32 -24.17
C GLU A 136 11.27 0.42 -23.17
N ASN A 137 11.67 -0.84 -23.05
CA ASN A 137 11.12 -1.73 -22.03
C ASN A 137 11.39 -1.21 -20.62
N HIS A 138 12.59 -0.67 -20.35
CA HIS A 138 12.90 -0.10 -19.04
C HIS A 138 11.96 1.07 -18.72
N HIS A 139 11.80 2.02 -19.64
CA HIS A 139 10.89 3.14 -19.48
C HIS A 139 9.44 2.65 -19.19
N ARG A 140 8.97 1.72 -19.99
CA ARG A 140 7.66 1.11 -19.82
C ARG A 140 7.47 0.44 -18.46
N MET A 141 8.47 -0.25 -17.95
CA MET A 141 8.41 -0.91 -16.64
C MET A 141 8.37 0.09 -15.49
N VAL A 142 9.05 1.25 -15.61
CA VAL A 142 8.95 2.36 -14.65
C VAL A 142 7.53 2.91 -14.60
N GLU A 143 6.93 3.18 -15.76
CA GLU A 143 5.54 3.66 -15.85
C GLU A 143 4.55 2.67 -15.23
N LEU A 144 4.68 1.39 -15.54
CA LEU A 144 3.79 0.34 -15.02
C LEU A 144 3.87 0.20 -13.49
N ARG A 145 5.07 0.35 -12.92
CA ARG A 145 5.23 0.32 -11.45
C ARG A 145 4.54 1.49 -10.78
N GLN A 146 4.70 2.68 -11.33
CA GLN A 146 4.05 3.88 -10.80
C GLN A 146 2.53 3.79 -10.97
N GLU A 147 2.07 3.44 -12.15
CA GLU A 147 0.65 3.34 -12.46
C GLU A 147 -0.06 2.28 -11.61
N LYS A 148 0.58 1.15 -11.32
CA LYS A 148 0.04 0.14 -10.41
C LYS A 148 -0.25 0.73 -9.03
N VAL A 149 0.69 1.50 -8.47
CA VAL A 149 0.51 2.15 -7.17
C VAL A 149 -0.57 3.22 -7.24
N ASN A 150 -0.62 4.01 -8.32
CA ASN A 150 -1.65 5.02 -8.52
C ASN A 150 -3.07 4.41 -8.53
N ARG A 151 -3.24 3.23 -9.11
CA ARG A 151 -4.55 2.57 -9.20
C ARG A 151 -5.10 2.07 -7.88
N ILE A 152 -4.24 1.89 -6.87
CA ILE A 152 -4.67 1.49 -5.52
C ILE A 152 -5.67 2.50 -4.96
N GLN A 153 -5.53 3.78 -5.28
CA GLN A 153 -6.46 4.83 -4.84
C GLN A 153 -7.92 4.56 -5.22
N ASN A 154 -8.19 3.81 -6.30
CA ASN A 154 -9.55 3.51 -6.75
C ASN A 154 -10.31 2.56 -5.79
N GLU A 155 -9.61 1.94 -4.86
CA GLU A 155 -10.16 1.00 -3.89
C GLU A 155 -10.06 1.51 -2.45
N ILE A 156 -9.47 2.69 -2.27
CA ILE A 156 -9.39 3.34 -0.96
C ILE A 156 -10.61 4.24 -0.82
N PRO A 157 -11.39 4.13 0.27
CA PRO A 157 -12.51 5.02 0.53
C PRO A 157 -12.08 6.49 0.50
N GLU A 158 -12.96 7.37 0.05
CA GLU A 158 -12.75 8.80 0.16
C GLU A 158 -12.57 9.20 1.63
N THR A 159 -11.65 10.13 1.88
CA THR A 159 -11.39 10.63 3.23
C THR A 159 -12.52 11.54 3.68
N ASP A 160 -13.13 11.21 4.81
CA ASP A 160 -14.14 12.04 5.42
C ASP A 160 -13.53 13.35 5.97
N VAL A 161 -14.22 14.45 5.74
CA VAL A 161 -13.88 15.74 6.33
C VAL A 161 -14.60 15.86 7.67
N PHE A 162 -13.84 16.04 8.73
CA PHE A 162 -14.40 16.36 10.04
C PHE A 162 -14.80 17.85 10.11
N GLY A 163 -16.05 18.12 10.44
CA GLY A 163 -16.60 19.48 10.50
C GLY A 163 -17.33 19.89 9.21
N GLU A 164 -17.33 21.18 8.92
CA GLU A 164 -18.01 21.72 7.75
C GLU A 164 -17.25 21.40 6.46
N SER A 165 -17.99 21.18 5.38
CA SER A 165 -17.42 20.86 4.06
C SER A 165 -16.71 22.06 3.38
N HIS A 166 -16.81 23.25 3.96
CA HIS A 166 -16.20 24.47 3.47
C HIS A 166 -15.89 25.41 4.64
N GLY A 167 -14.86 26.24 4.53
CA GLY A 167 -14.42 27.15 5.57
C GLY A 167 -13.16 27.92 5.17
N ASP A 168 -12.67 28.76 6.06
CA ASP A 168 -11.50 29.58 5.84
C ASP A 168 -10.17 28.84 6.11
N LEU A 169 -10.23 27.71 6.83
CA LEU A 169 -9.06 26.93 7.21
C LEU A 169 -9.33 25.44 7.05
N LEU A 170 -8.44 24.75 6.35
CA LEU A 170 -8.36 23.30 6.29
C LEU A 170 -7.13 22.82 7.09
N VAL A 171 -7.36 21.96 8.08
CA VAL A 171 -6.29 21.27 8.79
C VAL A 171 -6.11 19.90 8.17
N LEU A 172 -4.98 19.69 7.51
CA LEU A 172 -4.60 18.37 6.96
C LEU A 172 -3.64 17.69 7.92
N SER A 173 -4.01 16.51 8.39
CA SER A 173 -3.18 15.69 9.28
C SER A 173 -3.06 14.26 8.81
N TRP A 174 -2.12 13.51 9.37
CA TRP A 174 -1.86 12.12 9.01
C TRP A 174 -1.33 11.33 10.20
N GLY A 175 -1.73 10.05 10.32
CA GLY A 175 -1.25 9.15 11.37
C GLY A 175 -1.61 9.59 12.79
N GLY A 176 -0.70 9.45 13.73
CA GLY A 176 -0.90 9.71 15.17
C GLY A 176 -1.22 11.15 15.54
N THR A 177 -1.17 12.10 14.61
CA THR A 177 -1.57 13.51 14.86
C THR A 177 -3.08 13.73 14.80
N TYR A 178 -3.85 12.72 14.37
CA TYR A 178 -5.31 12.79 14.20
C TYR A 178 -6.03 13.36 15.44
N GLY A 179 -5.83 12.76 16.62
CA GLY A 179 -6.52 13.16 17.84
C GLY A 179 -6.28 14.61 18.24
N SER A 180 -5.03 15.06 18.17
CA SER A 180 -4.66 16.45 18.51
C SER A 180 -5.27 17.45 17.52
N CYS A 181 -5.23 17.17 16.22
CA CYS A 181 -5.80 18.02 15.19
C CYS A 181 -7.33 18.08 15.29
N ARG A 182 -7.97 16.95 15.55
CA ARG A 182 -9.41 16.87 15.75
C ARG A 182 -9.87 17.69 16.96
N SER A 183 -9.22 17.51 18.12
CA SER A 183 -9.58 18.27 19.33
C SER A 183 -9.38 19.78 19.16
N ALA A 184 -8.34 20.19 18.43
CA ALA A 184 -8.14 21.60 18.11
C ALA A 184 -9.24 22.15 17.20
N ALA A 185 -9.66 21.38 16.19
CA ALA A 185 -10.75 21.76 15.30
C ALA A 185 -12.09 21.86 16.03
N GLU A 186 -12.41 20.91 16.91
CA GLU A 186 -13.60 20.92 17.76
C GLU A 186 -13.64 22.21 18.62
N THR A 187 -12.53 22.54 19.28
CA THR A 187 -12.45 23.75 20.12
C THR A 187 -12.69 25.04 19.32
N LEU A 188 -12.12 25.13 18.11
CA LEU A 188 -12.27 26.32 17.25
C LEU A 188 -13.66 26.44 16.61
N GLN A 189 -14.40 25.34 16.48
CA GLN A 189 -15.76 25.36 15.96
C GLN A 189 -16.80 25.76 17.03
N ASP A 190 -16.46 25.57 18.30
CA ASP A 190 -17.30 25.91 19.44
C ASP A 190 -17.15 27.43 19.87
N GLU A 191 -16.16 28.15 19.35
CA GLU A 191 -15.92 29.57 19.55
C GLU A 191 -16.62 30.44 18.49
#